data_52acc9d854f4d8e8e33fde252a79ca72
#
_entry.id   52acc9d854f4d8e8e33fde252a79ca72
#
_cell.length_a   1.000
_cell.length_b   1.000
_cell.length_c   1.000
_cell.angle_alpha   90.00
_cell.angle_beta   90.00
_cell.angle_gamma   90.00
#
_symmetry.space_group_name_H-M   'P 1'
#
loop_
_entity.id
_entity.type
_entity.pdbx_description
1 polymer ?
#
loop_
_entity_poly.entity_id
_entity_poly.type
_entity_poly.pdbx_seq_one_letter_code
_entity_poly.pdbx_strand_id
1 'polypeptide(L)'
;NPTIYTGDIAEQHIDPNQEYTAENQELVFSEDQHAIWADLFAGIHRPYLLEHLCREYIDGLAMLQLDPRRIPTVTHLNERINPRTGWRIERTAVRYTLADDWYKKFAQRIFLITDYLRSRDQMEFTPEPDMFHDIFGHLPFLTQKFYANIEDKFAPAYMKATQEEREVIKRLAWY
;
A
#
# COMPACT_ATOMS: atom_id res chain seq x y z
N ASN A 1 -18.71 -20.55 5.49
CA ASN A 1 -17.32 -20.53 5.99
C ASN A 1 -16.46 -19.94 4.88
N PRO A 2 -15.81 -18.80 5.09
CA PRO A 2 -14.82 -18.35 4.11
C PRO A 2 -13.73 -19.41 4.03
N THR A 3 -13.43 -19.85 2.82
CA THR A 3 -12.31 -20.73 2.56
C THR A 3 -11.06 -19.93 2.91
N ILE A 4 -10.40 -20.27 4.01
CA ILE A 4 -9.10 -19.67 4.34
C ILE A 4 -8.15 -20.11 3.23
N TYR A 5 -7.70 -19.16 2.42
CA TYR A 5 -6.70 -19.41 1.40
C TYR A 5 -5.39 -19.78 2.10
N THR A 6 -4.99 -21.05 1.99
CA THR A 6 -3.74 -21.60 2.55
C THR A 6 -2.68 -21.82 1.46
N GLY A 7 -2.82 -21.16 0.31
CA GLY A 7 -1.81 -21.22 -0.74
C GLY A 7 -0.57 -20.46 -0.29
N ASP A 8 0.59 -21.09 -0.35
CA ASP A 8 1.87 -20.43 -0.15
C ASP A 8 2.05 -19.37 -1.25
N ILE A 9 1.83 -18.10 -0.89
CA ILE A 9 2.16 -16.98 -1.78
C ILE A 9 3.67 -16.91 -1.81
N ALA A 10 4.28 -17.23 -2.94
CA ALA A 10 5.72 -17.19 -3.10
C ALA A 10 6.21 -15.72 -3.03
N GLU A 11 7.01 -15.41 -2.01
CA GLU A 11 7.73 -14.14 -1.95
C GLU A 11 8.68 -14.01 -3.17
N GLN A 12 8.71 -12.85 -3.80
CA GLN A 12 9.51 -12.57 -4.99
C GLN A 12 10.52 -11.46 -4.71
N HIS A 13 11.71 -11.60 -5.28
CA HIS A 13 12.75 -10.58 -5.22
C HIS A 13 12.42 -9.38 -6.10
N ILE A 14 12.79 -8.20 -5.60
CA ILE A 14 12.92 -6.97 -6.39
C ILE A 14 14.36 -6.47 -6.28
N ASP A 15 14.79 -5.60 -7.18
CA ASP A 15 16.03 -4.85 -6.98
C ASP A 15 15.76 -3.61 -6.10
N PRO A 16 16.18 -3.61 -4.82
CA PRO A 16 15.90 -2.50 -3.92
C PRO A 16 16.68 -1.23 -4.27
N ASN A 17 17.66 -1.32 -5.16
CA ASN A 17 18.45 -0.18 -5.63
C ASN A 17 17.96 0.37 -6.98
N GLN A 18 17.00 -0.31 -7.62
CA GLN A 18 16.44 0.18 -8.86
C GLN A 18 15.70 1.50 -8.61
N GLU A 19 16.12 2.55 -9.28
CA GLU A 19 15.38 3.81 -9.32
C GLU A 19 14.30 3.72 -10.40
N TYR A 20 13.09 4.07 -10.00
CA TYR A 20 11.96 4.19 -10.91
C TYR A 20 11.77 5.66 -11.28
N THR A 21 11.86 5.96 -12.58
CA THR A 21 11.53 7.29 -13.09
C THR A 21 10.00 7.46 -13.14
N ALA A 22 9.51 8.70 -13.16
CA ALA A 22 8.08 8.98 -13.29
C ALA A 22 7.47 8.28 -14.52
N GLU A 23 8.20 8.21 -15.64
CA GLU A 23 7.77 7.57 -16.86
C GLU A 23 7.55 6.06 -16.73
N ASN A 24 8.33 5.39 -15.84
CA ASN A 24 8.20 3.95 -15.59
C ASN A 24 7.14 3.61 -14.53
N GLN A 25 6.59 4.62 -13.85
CA GLN A 25 5.66 4.45 -12.73
C GLN A 25 4.20 4.67 -13.12
N GLU A 26 3.94 5.27 -14.28
CA GLU A 26 2.57 5.54 -14.72
C GLU A 26 2.05 4.40 -15.59
N LEU A 27 1.03 3.73 -15.09
CA LEU A 27 0.32 2.68 -15.81
C LEU A 27 -0.97 3.21 -16.42
N VAL A 28 -1.34 2.64 -17.56
CA VAL A 28 -2.64 2.86 -18.19
C VAL A 28 -3.58 1.74 -17.77
N PHE A 29 -4.65 2.09 -17.08
CA PHE A 29 -5.69 1.17 -16.64
C PHE A 29 -6.87 1.17 -17.62
N SER A 30 -7.51 0.01 -17.77
CA SER A 30 -8.72 -0.11 -18.56
C SER A 30 -9.92 0.53 -17.86
N GLU A 31 -10.98 0.85 -18.61
CA GLU A 31 -12.21 1.38 -18.04
C GLU A 31 -12.86 0.37 -17.06
N ASP A 32 -12.69 -0.94 -17.27
CA ASP A 32 -13.20 -1.94 -16.33
C ASP A 32 -12.41 -1.91 -15.01
N GLN A 33 -11.09 -1.73 -15.04
CA GLN A 33 -10.29 -1.55 -13.83
C GLN A 33 -10.69 -0.27 -13.09
N HIS A 34 -10.94 0.83 -13.78
CA HIS A 34 -11.47 2.04 -13.17
C HIS A 34 -12.87 1.82 -12.57
N ALA A 35 -13.71 1.01 -13.19
CA ALA A 35 -15.03 0.69 -12.63
C ALA A 35 -14.92 -0.18 -11.37
N ILE A 36 -14.00 -1.16 -11.33
CA ILE A 36 -13.68 -1.95 -10.11
C ILE A 36 -13.22 -1.02 -8.99
N TRP A 37 -12.30 -0.11 -9.28
CA TRP A 37 -11.84 0.91 -8.34
C TRP A 37 -13.00 1.72 -7.77
N ALA A 38 -13.90 2.20 -8.61
CA ALA A 38 -15.04 3.02 -8.19
C ALA A 38 -16.00 2.26 -7.26
N ASP A 39 -16.25 0.97 -7.55
CA ASP A 39 -17.10 0.11 -6.72
C ASP A 39 -16.45 -0.14 -5.34
N LEU A 40 -15.14 -0.40 -5.30
CA LEU A 40 -14.38 -0.56 -4.05
C LEU A 40 -14.34 0.73 -3.24
N PHE A 41 -14.12 1.86 -3.90
CA PHE A 41 -14.13 3.19 -3.28
C PHE A 41 -15.48 3.49 -2.62
N ALA A 42 -16.58 3.24 -3.33
CA ALA A 42 -17.92 3.38 -2.77
C ALA A 42 -18.17 2.47 -1.58
N GLY A 43 -17.59 1.27 -1.58
CA GLY A 43 -17.67 0.31 -0.47
C GLY A 43 -17.06 0.84 0.83
N ILE A 44 -15.89 1.49 0.77
CA ILE A 44 -15.21 2.09 1.94
C ILE A 44 -15.96 3.32 2.46
N HIS A 45 -16.56 4.10 1.56
CA HIS A 45 -17.27 5.34 1.92
C HIS A 45 -18.70 5.11 2.42
N ARG A 46 -19.07 3.87 2.77
CA ARG A 46 -20.35 3.62 3.45
C ARG A 46 -20.35 4.30 4.83
N PRO A 47 -21.41 5.03 5.21
CA PRO A 47 -21.46 5.77 6.48
C PRO A 47 -21.11 4.91 7.68
N TYR A 48 -21.60 3.68 7.72
CA TYR A 48 -21.29 2.70 8.79
C TYR A 48 -19.79 2.46 8.97
N LEU A 49 -19.01 2.34 7.88
CA LEU A 49 -17.57 2.12 7.98
C LEU A 49 -16.85 3.39 8.43
N LEU A 50 -17.23 4.55 7.90
CA LEU A 50 -16.60 5.82 8.26
C LEU A 50 -16.75 6.15 9.75
N GLU A 51 -17.88 5.79 10.37
CA GLU A 51 -18.12 5.99 11.81
C GLU A 51 -17.19 5.17 12.71
N HIS A 52 -16.58 4.10 12.18
CA HIS A 52 -15.71 3.19 12.94
C HIS A 52 -14.21 3.41 12.64
N LEU A 53 -13.88 4.32 11.72
CA LEU A 53 -12.49 4.63 11.40
C LEU A 53 -11.95 5.72 12.35
N CYS A 54 -10.66 5.64 12.70
CA CYS A 54 -10.02 6.68 13.48
C CYS A 54 -9.91 7.99 12.68
N ARG A 55 -9.86 9.10 13.42
CA ARG A 55 -9.82 10.43 12.83
C ARG A 55 -8.62 10.63 11.92
N GLU A 56 -7.48 10.13 12.34
CA GLU A 56 -6.21 10.24 11.61
C GLU A 56 -6.29 9.58 10.24
N TYR A 57 -6.97 8.43 10.15
CA TYR A 57 -7.21 7.77 8.87
C TYR A 57 -8.11 8.60 7.96
N ILE A 58 -9.24 9.11 8.49
CA ILE A 58 -10.19 9.93 7.73
C ILE A 58 -9.52 11.21 7.22
N ASP A 59 -8.78 11.90 8.08
CA ASP A 59 -8.06 13.10 7.72
C ASP A 59 -6.98 12.79 6.65
N GLY A 60 -6.27 11.68 6.77
CA GLY A 60 -5.29 11.21 5.79
C GLY A 60 -5.92 10.85 4.45
N LEU A 61 -7.06 10.17 4.47
CA LEU A 61 -7.79 9.85 3.25
C LEU A 61 -8.25 11.11 2.50
N ALA A 62 -8.75 12.10 3.24
CA ALA A 62 -9.11 13.40 2.67
C ALA A 62 -7.89 14.14 2.08
N MET A 63 -6.71 14.01 2.70
CA MET A 63 -5.46 14.61 2.20
C MET A 63 -4.97 13.99 0.90
N LEU A 64 -5.26 12.72 0.65
CA LEU A 64 -4.90 12.05 -0.60
C LEU A 64 -5.69 12.58 -1.80
N GLN A 65 -6.89 13.15 -1.60
CA GLN A 65 -7.74 13.72 -2.66
C GLN A 65 -7.93 12.75 -3.84
N LEU A 66 -8.26 11.51 -3.52
CA LEU A 66 -8.45 10.47 -4.52
C LEU A 66 -9.72 10.72 -5.35
N ASP A 67 -9.63 10.49 -6.66
CA ASP A 67 -10.80 10.45 -7.52
C ASP A 67 -11.59 9.14 -7.26
N PRO A 68 -12.88 9.21 -6.90
CA PRO A 68 -13.68 8.01 -6.68
C PRO A 68 -13.91 7.17 -7.94
N ARG A 69 -13.60 7.69 -9.11
CA ARG A 69 -13.85 7.03 -10.41
C ARG A 69 -12.58 6.60 -11.13
N ARG A 70 -11.40 7.03 -10.66
CA ARG A 70 -10.13 6.79 -11.37
C ARG A 70 -9.07 6.30 -10.41
N ILE A 71 -8.37 5.25 -10.80
CA ILE A 71 -7.16 4.80 -10.12
C ILE A 71 -6.14 5.94 -10.14
N PRO A 72 -5.57 6.31 -8.97
CA PRO A 72 -4.62 7.42 -8.92
C PRO A 72 -3.31 7.08 -9.61
N THR A 73 -2.66 8.08 -10.18
CA THR A 73 -1.28 7.99 -10.65
C THR A 73 -0.31 8.03 -9.48
N VAL A 74 0.89 7.47 -9.66
CA VAL A 74 1.97 7.57 -8.67
C VAL A 74 2.38 9.03 -8.47
N THR A 75 2.40 9.81 -9.54
CA THR A 75 2.64 11.26 -9.49
C THR A 75 1.65 11.95 -8.54
N HIS A 76 0.35 11.69 -8.71
CA HIS A 76 -0.69 12.25 -7.83
C HIS A 76 -0.44 11.89 -6.36
N LEU A 77 -0.17 10.61 -6.06
CA LEU A 77 0.08 10.15 -4.69
C LEU A 77 1.32 10.83 -4.08
N ASN A 78 2.40 10.92 -4.85
CA ASN A 78 3.64 11.56 -4.41
C ASN A 78 3.47 13.07 -4.16
N GLU A 79 2.69 13.79 -4.95
CA GLU A 79 2.36 15.20 -4.72
C GLU A 79 1.63 15.43 -3.39
N ARG A 80 0.88 14.43 -2.90
CA ARG A 80 0.12 14.52 -1.64
C ARG A 80 0.92 14.08 -0.42
N ILE A 81 1.78 13.08 -0.57
CA ILE A 81 2.52 12.46 0.54
C ILE A 81 3.90 13.09 0.74
N ASN A 82 4.70 13.19 -0.32
CA ASN A 82 6.10 13.55 -0.21
C ASN A 82 6.36 14.92 0.46
N PRO A 83 5.64 16.01 0.13
CA PRO A 83 5.87 17.30 0.79
C PRO A 83 5.53 17.31 2.28
N ARG A 84 4.75 16.35 2.75
CA ARG A 84 4.28 16.27 4.14
C ARG A 84 5.22 15.48 5.03
N THR A 85 5.67 14.34 4.56
CA THR A 85 6.36 13.34 5.38
C THR A 85 7.72 12.91 4.82
N GLY A 86 8.03 13.27 3.58
CA GLY A 86 9.25 12.85 2.88
C GLY A 86 9.18 11.41 2.34
N TRP A 87 8.03 10.72 2.52
CA TRP A 87 7.81 9.42 1.93
C TRP A 87 7.50 9.51 0.44
N ARG A 88 7.88 8.50 -0.30
CA ARG A 88 7.61 8.36 -1.74
C ARG A 88 6.89 7.04 -2.00
N ILE A 89 6.06 7.05 -3.02
CA ILE A 89 5.35 5.88 -3.51
C ILE A 89 6.03 5.44 -4.79
N GLU A 90 6.33 4.16 -4.91
CA GLU A 90 6.79 3.52 -6.14
C GLU A 90 5.92 2.30 -6.43
N ARG A 91 5.82 1.92 -7.71
CA ARG A 91 5.11 0.71 -8.12
C ARG A 91 6.02 -0.49 -8.16
N THR A 92 5.42 -1.66 -8.01
CA THR A 92 6.08 -2.93 -8.26
C THR A 92 5.15 -3.88 -9.01
N ALA A 93 5.68 -4.58 -10.02
CA ALA A 93 4.96 -5.66 -10.69
C ALA A 93 4.89 -6.94 -9.85
N VAL A 94 5.66 -7.00 -8.76
CA VAL A 94 5.70 -8.13 -7.84
C VAL A 94 4.52 -8.03 -6.88
N ARG A 95 3.70 -9.08 -6.81
CA ARG A 95 2.52 -9.10 -5.94
C ARG A 95 2.85 -9.25 -4.46
N TYR A 96 3.90 -10.00 -4.17
CA TYR A 96 4.36 -10.22 -2.80
C TYR A 96 5.88 -10.12 -2.73
N THR A 97 6.35 -8.96 -2.33
CA THR A 97 7.78 -8.65 -2.28
C THR A 97 8.44 -9.34 -1.09
N LEU A 98 9.63 -9.93 -1.31
CA LEU A 98 10.43 -10.48 -0.23
C LEU A 98 10.70 -9.42 0.85
N ALA A 99 10.49 -9.77 2.10
CA ALA A 99 10.55 -8.82 3.21
C ALA A 99 11.88 -8.05 3.28
N ASP A 100 13.01 -8.73 3.06
CA ASP A 100 14.33 -8.07 3.07
C ASP A 100 14.45 -6.96 2.02
N ASP A 101 13.91 -7.18 0.82
CA ASP A 101 13.96 -6.19 -0.26
C ASP A 101 12.95 -5.06 -0.01
N TRP A 102 11.77 -5.41 0.52
CA TRP A 102 10.76 -4.43 0.91
C TRP A 102 11.30 -3.47 2.00
N TYR A 103 11.93 -4.02 3.06
CA TYR A 103 12.51 -3.20 4.13
C TYR A 103 13.70 -2.34 3.67
N LYS A 104 14.46 -2.76 2.64
CA LYS A 104 15.50 -1.91 2.02
C LYS A 104 14.90 -0.69 1.33
N LYS A 105 13.77 -0.84 0.60
CA LYS A 105 13.01 0.28 0.04
C LYS A 105 12.42 1.16 1.14
N PHE A 106 11.83 0.53 2.14
CA PHE A 106 11.23 1.20 3.28
C PHE A 106 12.23 2.06 4.06
N ALA A 107 13.48 1.59 4.20
CA ALA A 107 14.58 2.37 4.79
C ALA A 107 14.92 3.65 4.00
N GLN A 108 14.55 3.72 2.74
CA GLN A 108 14.70 4.89 1.89
C GLN A 108 13.44 5.79 1.90
N ARG A 109 12.47 5.52 2.77
CA ARG A 109 11.14 6.13 2.79
C ARG A 109 10.38 5.92 1.47
N ILE A 110 10.48 4.73 0.92
CA ILE A 110 9.74 4.31 -0.27
C ILE A 110 8.73 3.26 0.15
N PHE A 111 7.44 3.55 -0.06
CA PHE A 111 6.37 2.59 0.07
C PHE A 111 6.03 2.03 -1.30
N LEU A 112 6.09 0.70 -1.44
CA LEU A 112 5.78 0.01 -2.68
C LEU A 112 4.28 -0.29 -2.75
N ILE A 113 3.66 0.05 -3.87
CA ILE A 113 2.30 -0.37 -4.21
C ILE A 113 2.36 -1.34 -5.38
N THR A 114 1.59 -2.41 -5.32
CA THR A 114 1.54 -3.39 -6.40
C THR A 114 0.75 -2.87 -7.60
N ASP A 115 1.11 -3.36 -8.80
CA ASP A 115 0.39 -3.08 -10.06
C ASP A 115 -0.91 -3.90 -10.19
N TYR A 116 -1.09 -4.89 -9.33
CA TYR A 116 -2.26 -5.76 -9.34
C TYR A 116 -3.48 -5.07 -8.73
N LEU A 117 -4.60 -5.11 -9.44
CA LEU A 117 -5.92 -4.80 -8.92
C LEU A 117 -6.78 -6.05 -8.98
N ARG A 118 -7.50 -6.35 -7.91
CA ARG A 118 -8.40 -7.51 -7.84
C ARG A 118 -9.45 -7.49 -8.96
N SER A 119 -9.88 -8.68 -9.35
CA SER A 119 -10.95 -8.86 -10.33
C SER A 119 -12.35 -8.74 -9.67
N ARG A 120 -13.40 -8.69 -10.48
CA ARG A 120 -14.78 -8.52 -9.98
C ARG A 120 -15.29 -9.66 -9.11
N ASP A 121 -14.79 -10.87 -9.30
CA ASP A 121 -15.10 -12.01 -8.46
C ASP A 121 -14.40 -11.98 -7.09
N GLN A 122 -13.45 -11.09 -6.90
CA GLN A 122 -12.67 -10.90 -5.67
C GLN A 122 -13.02 -9.59 -4.92
N MET A 123 -14.15 -8.98 -5.22
CA MET A 123 -14.51 -7.66 -4.65
C MET A 123 -14.57 -7.66 -3.13
N GLU A 124 -15.06 -8.71 -2.51
CA GLU A 124 -15.17 -8.81 -1.05
C GLU A 124 -13.86 -9.25 -0.39
N PHE A 125 -13.08 -10.04 -1.08
CA PHE A 125 -11.83 -10.58 -0.56
C PHE A 125 -10.87 -10.93 -1.70
N THR A 126 -9.61 -10.52 -1.56
CA THR A 126 -8.51 -10.95 -2.43
C THR A 126 -7.47 -11.71 -1.60
N PRO A 127 -6.98 -12.87 -2.07
CA PRO A 127 -5.99 -13.66 -1.33
C PRO A 127 -4.63 -12.98 -1.21
N GLU A 128 -4.31 -12.08 -2.14
CA GLU A 128 -3.06 -11.31 -2.15
C GLU A 128 -3.40 -9.82 -2.00
N PRO A 129 -2.60 -9.04 -1.25
CA PRO A 129 -2.75 -7.59 -1.23
C PRO A 129 -2.73 -7.04 -2.66
N ASP A 130 -3.66 -6.19 -2.98
CA ASP A 130 -3.74 -5.52 -4.26
C ASP A 130 -3.51 -4.01 -4.11
N MET A 131 -3.40 -3.31 -5.21
CA MET A 131 -3.24 -1.86 -5.25
C MET A 131 -4.26 -1.10 -4.39
N PHE A 132 -5.51 -1.58 -4.35
CA PHE A 132 -6.55 -0.96 -3.54
C PHE A 132 -6.23 -1.11 -2.05
N HIS A 133 -5.83 -2.31 -1.62
CA HIS A 133 -5.35 -2.56 -0.26
C HIS A 133 -4.18 -1.65 0.09
N ASP A 134 -3.16 -1.58 -0.78
CA ASP A 134 -1.97 -0.77 -0.53
C ASP A 134 -2.31 0.71 -0.36
N ILE A 135 -3.16 1.25 -1.24
CA ILE A 135 -3.53 2.67 -1.21
C ILE A 135 -4.43 2.98 -0.01
N PHE A 136 -5.52 2.23 0.20
CA PHE A 136 -6.46 2.52 1.27
C PHE A 136 -6.02 2.02 2.64
N GLY A 137 -5.24 0.93 2.71
CA GLY A 137 -4.76 0.39 3.98
C GLY A 137 -3.62 1.20 4.60
N HIS A 138 -2.75 1.78 3.79
CA HIS A 138 -1.50 2.35 4.27
C HIS A 138 -1.31 3.84 3.99
N LEU A 139 -1.64 4.32 2.79
CA LEU A 139 -1.28 5.67 2.38
C LEU A 139 -1.96 6.80 3.17
N PRO A 140 -3.21 6.67 3.67
CA PRO A 140 -3.78 7.68 4.55
C PRO A 140 -2.89 7.95 5.77
N PHE A 141 -2.33 6.92 6.37
CA PHE A 141 -1.43 7.07 7.52
C PHE A 141 -0.08 7.69 7.14
N LEU A 142 0.45 7.41 5.94
CA LEU A 142 1.69 8.02 5.47
C LEU A 142 1.57 9.53 5.20
N THR A 143 0.37 10.09 5.12
CA THR A 143 0.17 11.55 5.09
C THR A 143 0.37 12.20 6.46
N GLN A 144 0.34 11.41 7.55
CA GLN A 144 0.40 11.87 8.94
C GLN A 144 1.83 11.78 9.48
N LYS A 145 2.42 12.89 9.86
CA LYS A 145 3.82 12.94 10.36
C LYS A 145 4.08 11.98 11.51
N PHE A 146 3.11 11.81 12.40
CA PHE A 146 3.24 10.93 13.55
C PHE A 146 3.42 9.47 13.10
N TYR A 147 2.56 8.98 12.22
CA TYR A 147 2.64 7.62 11.69
C TYR A 147 3.86 7.42 10.80
N ALA A 148 4.17 8.37 9.92
CA ALA A 148 5.36 8.34 9.09
C ALA A 148 6.64 8.22 9.93
N ASN A 149 6.69 8.89 11.10
CA ASN A 149 7.81 8.77 12.04
C ASN A 149 7.87 7.41 12.76
N ILE A 150 6.74 6.74 12.94
CA ILE A 150 6.70 5.36 13.45
C ILE A 150 7.23 4.43 12.38
N GLU A 151 6.74 4.53 11.15
CA GLU A 151 7.19 3.73 10.02
C GLU A 151 8.70 3.84 9.78
N ASP A 152 9.28 5.01 9.96
CA ASP A 152 10.74 5.23 9.91
C ASP A 152 11.54 4.36 10.88
N LYS A 153 10.91 3.77 11.91
CA LYS A 153 11.58 2.92 12.89
C LYS A 153 11.62 1.44 12.49
N PHE A 154 10.69 1.01 11.66
CA PHE A 154 10.58 -0.41 11.31
C PHE A 154 11.79 -0.91 10.52
N ALA A 155 12.19 -0.21 9.46
CA ALA A 155 13.30 -0.64 8.63
C ALA A 155 14.65 -0.75 9.39
N PRO A 156 15.09 0.26 10.17
CA PRO A 156 16.28 0.15 10.99
C PRO A 156 16.19 -0.95 12.06
N ALA A 157 15.00 -1.19 12.63
CA ALA A 157 14.79 -2.28 13.58
C ALA A 157 14.94 -3.64 12.88
N TYR A 158 14.26 -3.84 11.74
CA TYR A 158 14.32 -5.06 10.96
C TYR A 158 15.76 -5.38 10.51
N MET A 159 16.49 -4.38 10.00
CA MET A 159 17.86 -4.58 9.49
C MET A 159 18.86 -4.99 10.56
N LYS A 160 18.61 -4.66 11.83
CA LYS A 160 19.46 -5.02 12.98
C LYS A 160 19.00 -6.28 13.71
N ALA A 161 17.80 -6.75 13.43
CA ALA A 161 17.15 -7.83 14.15
C ALA A 161 17.73 -9.21 13.79
N THR A 162 17.69 -10.13 14.74
CA THR A 162 17.89 -11.56 14.50
C THR A 162 16.76 -12.12 13.64
N GLN A 163 16.91 -13.35 13.12
CA GLN A 163 15.87 -13.99 12.31
C GLN A 163 14.53 -14.11 13.06
N GLU A 164 14.57 -14.47 14.34
CA GLU A 164 13.36 -14.57 15.18
C GLU A 164 12.66 -13.20 15.36
N GLU A 165 13.45 -12.18 15.64
CA GLU A 165 12.94 -10.81 15.80
C GLU A 165 12.36 -10.27 14.49
N ARG A 166 12.95 -10.59 13.33
CA ARG A 166 12.42 -10.23 12.01
C ARG A 166 11.02 -10.79 11.78
N GLU A 167 10.80 -12.06 12.18
CA GLU A 167 9.46 -12.66 12.09
C GLU A 167 8.43 -11.93 12.98
N VAL A 168 8.84 -11.45 14.14
CA VAL A 168 7.97 -10.63 15.01
C VAL A 168 7.69 -9.28 14.37
N ILE A 169 8.72 -8.61 13.83
CA ILE A 169 8.55 -7.31 13.16
C ILE A 169 7.64 -7.42 11.93
N LYS A 170 7.83 -8.46 11.11
CA LYS A 170 6.95 -8.74 9.96
C LYS A 170 5.49 -8.85 10.38
N ARG A 171 5.20 -9.63 11.43
CA ARG A 171 3.83 -9.76 11.94
C ARG A 171 3.27 -8.44 12.48
N LEU A 172 4.08 -7.66 13.17
CA LEU A 172 3.66 -6.37 13.72
C LEU A 172 3.35 -5.34 12.63
N ALA A 173 4.15 -5.33 11.55
CA ALA A 173 3.93 -4.42 10.43
C ALA A 173 2.77 -4.86 9.53
N TRP A 174 2.39 -6.14 9.57
CA TRP A 174 1.27 -6.68 8.79
C TRP A 174 -0.11 -6.34 9.41
N TYR A 175 -0.18 -6.15 10.70
CA TYR A 175 -1.40 -5.82 11.44
C TYR A 175 -1.49 -4.34 11.76
#